data_97e553a0ae73f4158c7a03394eeae475
#
_entry.id   97e553a0ae73f4158c7a03394eeae475
#
_cell.length_a   1.000
_cell.length_b   1.000
_cell.length_c   1.000
_cell.angle_alpha   90.00
_cell.angle_beta   90.00
_cell.angle_gamma   90.00
#
_symmetry.space_group_name_H-M   'P 1'
#
loop_
_entity.id
_entity.type
_entity.pdbx_description
1 polymer ?
#
loop_
_entity_poly.entity_id
_entity_poly.type
_entity_poly.pdbx_seq_one_letter_code
_entity_poly.pdbx_strand_id
1 'polypeptide(L)'
;MQQGSYGSCTGFAGSRAADITAACDIEHRHEKEAWPVDPETARPVLTSPDYVYGASREISGTLGRWAGSYGGAVAKALREYGAIHQLKYGRIDLGGYSIDRCRRWAHKGIPDSLREQARRHPFVTTVRVETVQQACALTQHGY
;
A
#
# COMPACT_ATOMS: atom_id res chain seq x y z
N MET A 1 13.78 -2.69 -5.58
CA MET A 1 13.34 -1.33 -5.19
C MET A 1 14.03 -0.96 -3.88
N GLN A 2 14.68 0.21 -3.81
CA GLN A 2 15.42 0.65 -2.62
C GLN A 2 14.65 1.80 -1.94
N GLN A 3 14.48 1.73 -0.62
CA GLN A 3 13.79 2.72 0.19
C GLN A 3 14.59 4.05 0.31
N GLY A 4 15.90 4.00 0.21
CA GLY A 4 16.77 5.14 0.52
C GLY A 4 16.86 5.40 2.03
N SER A 5 17.26 6.63 2.39
CA SER A 5 17.51 7.03 3.78
C SER A 5 16.29 7.59 4.54
N TYR A 6 15.12 7.63 3.93
CA TYR A 6 13.90 8.16 4.55
C TYR A 6 13.10 7.06 5.25
N GLY A 7 12.55 7.34 6.43
CA GLY A 7 11.84 6.38 7.30
C GLY A 7 10.47 5.92 6.79
N SER A 8 10.38 5.48 5.51
CA SER A 8 9.15 4.99 4.87
C SER A 8 9.01 3.46 4.82
N CYS A 9 9.76 2.74 5.68
CA CYS A 9 9.75 1.27 5.72
C CYS A 9 8.34 0.67 5.87
N THR A 10 7.47 1.31 6.65
CA THR A 10 6.08 0.89 6.82
C THR A 10 5.28 0.99 5.52
N GLY A 11 5.57 1.98 4.66
CA GLY A 11 4.96 2.10 3.34
C GLY A 11 5.37 0.94 2.43
N PHE A 12 6.65 0.56 2.44
CA PHE A 12 7.13 -0.61 1.69
C PHE A 12 6.55 -1.91 2.22
N ALA A 13 6.53 -2.11 3.53
CA ALA A 13 5.95 -3.31 4.13
C ALA A 13 4.46 -3.44 3.78
N GLY A 14 3.70 -2.35 3.93
CA GLY A 14 2.27 -2.34 3.61
C GLY A 14 1.98 -2.55 2.14
N SER A 15 2.74 -1.92 1.23
CA SER A 15 2.56 -2.13 -0.20
C SER A 15 2.86 -3.56 -0.62
N ARG A 16 3.89 -4.20 -0.03
CA ARG A 16 4.20 -5.60 -0.31
C ARG A 16 3.16 -6.55 0.25
N ALA A 17 2.64 -6.30 1.44
CA ALA A 17 1.53 -7.07 1.98
C ALA A 17 0.30 -6.98 1.05
N ALA A 18 -0.01 -5.77 0.56
CA ALA A 18 -1.08 -5.58 -0.42
C ALA A 18 -0.85 -6.36 -1.72
N ASP A 19 0.35 -6.30 -2.29
CA ASP A 19 0.71 -7.01 -3.51
C ASP A 19 0.57 -8.54 -3.35
N ILE A 20 1.04 -9.08 -2.22
CA ILE A 20 0.96 -10.52 -1.91
C ILE A 20 -0.50 -10.95 -1.74
N THR A 21 -1.29 -10.20 -0.97
CA THR A 21 -2.71 -10.51 -0.75
C THR A 21 -3.47 -10.51 -2.07
N ALA A 22 -3.24 -9.51 -2.92
CA ALA A 22 -3.88 -9.44 -4.23
C ALA A 22 -3.46 -10.59 -5.16
N ALA A 23 -2.19 -10.98 -5.14
CA ALA A 23 -1.70 -12.13 -5.92
C ALA A 23 -2.39 -13.44 -5.47
N CYS A 24 -2.52 -13.65 -4.15
CA CYS A 24 -3.25 -14.80 -3.61
C CYS A 24 -4.73 -14.78 -4.02
N ASP A 25 -5.40 -13.63 -3.95
CA ASP A 25 -6.79 -13.48 -4.36
C ASP A 25 -7.00 -13.81 -5.84
N ILE A 26 -6.10 -13.32 -6.71
CA ILE A 26 -6.14 -13.60 -8.15
C ILE A 26 -5.98 -15.11 -8.42
N GLU A 27 -5.05 -15.75 -7.72
CA GLU A 27 -4.80 -17.20 -7.88
C GLU A 27 -6.00 -18.02 -7.43
N HIS A 28 -6.61 -17.68 -6.28
CA HIS A 28 -7.76 -18.41 -5.73
C HIS A 28 -9.05 -18.18 -6.52
N ARG A 29 -9.29 -16.97 -7.02
CA ARG A 29 -10.53 -16.61 -7.73
C ARG A 29 -10.46 -16.83 -9.24
N HIS A 30 -9.30 -17.13 -9.78
CA HIS A 30 -9.05 -17.16 -11.24
C HIS A 30 -9.38 -15.84 -11.97
N GLU A 31 -9.49 -14.75 -11.24
CA GLU A 31 -9.80 -13.40 -11.76
C GLU A 31 -8.53 -12.67 -12.23
N LYS A 32 -7.86 -13.22 -13.25
CA LYS A 32 -6.62 -12.64 -13.79
C LYS A 32 -6.79 -11.23 -14.38
N GLU A 33 -8.03 -10.83 -14.69
CA GLU A 33 -8.33 -9.52 -15.31
C GLU A 33 -8.43 -8.37 -14.29
N ALA A 34 -8.51 -8.66 -12.99
CA ALA A 34 -8.74 -7.65 -11.96
C ALA A 34 -7.48 -6.85 -11.56
N TRP A 35 -6.29 -7.30 -11.94
CA TRP A 35 -5.03 -6.64 -11.58
C TRP A 35 -4.36 -6.00 -12.80
N PRO A 36 -3.99 -4.71 -12.73
CA PRO A 36 -3.33 -4.05 -13.85
C PRO A 36 -1.96 -4.68 -14.12
N VAL A 37 -1.70 -4.93 -15.39
CA VAL A 37 -0.44 -5.45 -15.90
C VAL A 37 0.28 -4.33 -16.65
N ASP A 38 1.56 -4.19 -16.42
CA ASP A 38 2.41 -3.29 -17.18
C ASP A 38 2.52 -3.80 -18.63
N PRO A 39 2.10 -3.02 -19.63
CA PRO A 39 2.06 -3.48 -21.03
C PRO A 39 3.44 -3.73 -21.61
N GLU A 40 4.50 -3.11 -21.09
CA GLU A 40 5.86 -3.27 -21.60
C GLU A 40 6.55 -4.52 -21.02
N THR A 41 6.30 -4.83 -19.75
CA THR A 41 6.98 -5.91 -19.03
C THR A 41 6.14 -7.16 -18.83
N ALA A 42 4.84 -7.10 -19.13
CA ALA A 42 3.83 -8.12 -18.84
C ALA A 42 3.81 -8.57 -17.35
N ARG A 43 4.26 -7.68 -16.45
CA ARG A 43 4.31 -7.94 -15.01
C ARG A 43 3.18 -7.24 -14.29
N PRO A 44 2.68 -7.78 -13.17
CA PRO A 44 1.72 -7.09 -12.32
C PRO A 44 2.27 -5.74 -11.85
N VAL A 45 1.45 -4.70 -11.97
CA VAL A 45 1.80 -3.37 -11.46
C VAL A 45 1.72 -3.38 -9.95
N LEU A 46 2.78 -2.93 -9.31
CA LEU A 46 2.90 -2.97 -7.85
C LEU A 46 2.15 -1.82 -7.17
N THR A 47 1.78 -2.01 -5.93
CA THR A 47 1.22 -0.97 -5.07
C THR A 47 2.27 0.11 -4.75
N SER A 48 1.84 1.37 -4.72
CA SER A 48 2.70 2.52 -4.44
C SER A 48 3.05 2.61 -2.95
N PRO A 49 4.33 2.43 -2.54
CA PRO A 49 4.74 2.49 -1.14
C PRO A 49 4.68 3.91 -0.56
N ASP A 50 4.92 4.94 -1.36
CA ASP A 50 4.83 6.32 -0.94
C ASP A 50 3.38 6.75 -0.67
N TYR A 51 2.40 6.25 -1.45
CA TYR A 51 0.99 6.44 -1.15
C TYR A 51 0.62 5.77 0.18
N VAL A 52 0.94 4.50 0.36
CA VAL A 52 0.66 3.75 1.60
C VAL A 52 1.29 4.45 2.80
N TYR A 53 2.52 4.93 2.66
CA TYR A 53 3.19 5.70 3.71
C TYR A 53 2.46 7.00 4.03
N GLY A 54 2.15 7.82 3.02
CA GLY A 54 1.43 9.08 3.20
C GLY A 54 0.05 8.89 3.85
N ALA A 55 -0.71 7.91 3.37
CA ALA A 55 -2.01 7.53 3.92
C ALA A 55 -1.91 7.10 5.39
N SER A 56 -0.91 6.29 5.74
CA SER A 56 -0.70 5.86 7.13
C SER A 56 -0.34 7.02 8.07
N ARG A 57 0.40 8.00 7.57
CA ARG A 57 0.75 9.22 8.31
C ARG A 57 -0.48 10.09 8.59
N GLU A 58 -1.36 10.20 7.61
CA GLU A 58 -2.61 10.93 7.73
C GLU A 58 -3.55 10.27 8.74
N ILE A 59 -3.79 8.97 8.59
CA ILE A 59 -4.62 8.16 9.50
C ILE A 59 -4.12 8.19 10.94
N SER A 60 -2.80 8.23 11.14
CA SER A 60 -2.20 8.29 12.47
C SER A 60 -2.18 9.69 13.09
N GLY A 61 -2.59 10.74 12.37
CA GLY A 61 -2.53 12.11 12.84
C GLY A 61 -1.09 12.62 13.05
N THR A 62 -0.12 12.08 12.32
CA THR A 62 1.31 12.41 12.47
C THR A 62 1.87 13.25 11.34
N LEU A 63 1.01 13.88 10.53
CA LEU A 63 1.43 14.81 9.47
C LEU A 63 2.29 15.94 10.05
N GLY A 64 3.35 16.29 9.33
CA GLY A 64 4.26 17.36 9.72
C GLY A 64 5.17 17.07 10.92
N ARG A 65 5.05 15.88 11.52
CA ARG A 65 5.88 15.45 12.66
C ARG A 65 7.12 14.67 12.17
N TRP A 66 7.83 14.00 13.10
CA TRP A 66 8.98 13.13 12.83
C TRP A 66 8.67 12.09 11.75
N ALA A 67 9.70 11.58 11.06
CA ALA A 67 9.55 10.55 10.04
C ALA A 67 9.19 9.17 10.66
N GLY A 68 8.48 8.35 9.89
CA GLY A 68 8.03 7.01 10.31
C GLY A 68 6.52 6.92 10.44
N SER A 69 6.04 5.69 10.54
CA SER A 69 4.66 5.32 10.81
C SER A 69 4.67 3.95 11.51
N TYR A 70 3.50 3.36 11.76
CA TYR A 70 3.40 2.05 12.41
C TYR A 70 2.39 1.15 11.68
N GLY A 71 2.55 -0.18 11.83
CA GLY A 71 1.80 -1.18 11.08
C GLY A 71 0.29 -1.06 11.23
N GLY A 72 -0.22 -0.74 12.43
CA GLY A 72 -1.66 -0.52 12.66
C GLY A 72 -2.23 0.65 11.86
N ALA A 73 -1.47 1.74 11.68
CA ALA A 73 -1.88 2.86 10.83
C ALA A 73 -1.87 2.48 9.35
N VAL A 74 -0.90 1.67 8.92
CA VAL A 74 -0.85 1.14 7.55
C VAL A 74 -2.06 0.25 7.27
N ALA A 75 -2.35 -0.71 8.14
CA ALA A 75 -3.51 -1.59 8.01
C ALA A 75 -4.84 -0.80 7.95
N LYS A 76 -4.98 0.20 8.82
CA LYS A 76 -6.13 1.09 8.83
C LYS A 76 -6.23 1.92 7.54
N ALA A 77 -5.11 2.45 7.03
CA ALA A 77 -5.08 3.22 5.79
C ALA A 77 -5.49 2.38 4.57
N LEU A 78 -4.98 1.17 4.45
CA LEU A 78 -5.37 0.25 3.38
C LEU A 78 -6.86 -0.10 3.43
N ARG A 79 -7.43 -0.26 4.62
CA ARG A 79 -8.86 -0.54 4.79
C ARG A 79 -9.75 0.66 4.50
N GLU A 80 -9.39 1.86 4.95
CA GLU A 80 -10.23 3.06 4.85
C GLU A 80 -10.04 3.79 3.51
N TYR A 81 -8.82 3.83 3.00
CA TYR A 81 -8.49 4.56 1.79
C TYR A 81 -8.25 3.65 0.58
N GLY A 82 -7.92 2.38 0.81
CA GLY A 82 -7.56 1.43 -0.23
C GLY A 82 -6.09 1.54 -0.66
N ALA A 83 -5.73 0.73 -1.65
CA ALA A 83 -4.42 0.72 -2.28
C ALA A 83 -4.45 1.41 -3.64
N ILE A 84 -3.30 1.91 -4.08
CA ILE A 84 -3.14 2.50 -5.42
C ILE A 84 -1.88 1.96 -6.09
N HIS A 85 -1.97 1.67 -7.38
CA HIS A 85 -0.88 1.09 -8.15
C HIS A 85 0.16 2.14 -8.58
N GLN A 86 1.36 1.67 -8.90
CA GLN A 86 2.45 2.49 -9.44
C GLN A 86 2.19 2.84 -10.91
N LEU A 87 1.16 3.63 -11.15
CA LEU A 87 0.75 4.13 -12.46
C LEU A 87 0.70 5.66 -12.46
N LYS A 88 0.43 6.24 -13.62
CA LYS A 88 0.21 7.67 -13.76
C LYS A 88 -1.27 8.00 -13.59
N TYR A 89 -1.58 8.92 -12.68
CA TYR A 89 -2.93 9.40 -12.38
C TYR A 89 -3.02 10.90 -12.66
N GLY A 90 -3.48 11.24 -13.84
CA GLY A 90 -3.51 12.63 -14.30
C GLY A 90 -2.10 13.25 -14.34
N ARG A 91 -1.85 14.24 -13.48
CA ARG A 91 -0.54 14.91 -13.37
C ARG A 91 0.40 14.24 -12.36
N ILE A 92 -0.06 13.24 -11.62
CA ILE A 92 0.72 12.57 -10.59
C ILE A 92 1.21 11.24 -11.16
N ASP A 93 2.53 11.10 -11.26
CA ASP A 93 3.17 9.89 -11.70
C ASP A 93 3.65 9.08 -10.48
N LEU A 94 3.10 7.86 -10.31
CA LEU A 94 3.48 6.90 -9.27
C LEU A 94 4.35 5.76 -9.81
N GLY A 95 4.82 5.83 -11.05
CA GLY A 95 5.59 4.77 -11.72
C GLY A 95 6.90 4.36 -11.05
N GLY A 96 7.27 5.01 -9.96
CA GLY A 96 8.40 4.63 -9.12
C GLY A 96 8.33 5.29 -7.74
N TYR A 97 9.06 4.71 -6.79
CA TYR A 97 9.19 5.28 -5.45
C TYR A 97 9.91 6.63 -5.50
N SER A 98 9.40 7.61 -4.76
CA SER A 98 10.00 8.94 -4.63
C SER A 98 10.08 9.39 -3.18
N ILE A 99 11.31 9.64 -2.70
CA ILE A 99 11.57 10.22 -1.36
C ILE A 99 10.88 11.57 -1.22
N ASP A 100 10.89 12.40 -2.26
CA ASP A 100 10.28 13.73 -2.21
C ASP A 100 8.75 13.65 -2.14
N ARG A 101 8.13 12.67 -2.79
CA ARG A 101 6.71 12.37 -2.62
C ARG A 101 6.42 11.93 -1.19
N CYS A 102 7.21 10.98 -0.64
CA CYS A 102 7.08 10.55 0.75
C CYS A 102 7.17 11.73 1.74
N ARG A 103 8.17 12.59 1.59
CA ARG A 103 8.34 13.79 2.42
C ARG A 103 7.16 14.73 2.31
N ARG A 104 6.73 15.03 1.08
CA ARG A 104 5.59 15.91 0.83
C ARG A 104 4.32 15.40 1.47
N TRP A 105 4.02 14.11 1.26
CA TRP A 105 2.79 13.51 1.78
C TRP A 105 2.86 13.22 3.28
N ALA A 106 4.05 13.03 3.83
CA ALA A 106 4.24 12.98 5.28
C ALA A 106 3.92 14.30 5.99
N HIS A 107 4.00 15.43 5.28
CA HIS A 107 3.70 16.75 5.82
C HIS A 107 2.30 17.26 5.47
N LYS A 108 1.86 17.05 4.23
CA LYS A 108 0.63 17.65 3.68
C LYS A 108 -0.52 16.68 3.51
N GLY A 109 -0.29 15.37 3.75
CA GLY A 109 -1.25 14.32 3.39
C GLY A 109 -1.21 13.97 1.90
N ILE A 110 -1.98 12.94 1.55
CA ILE A 110 -2.14 12.47 0.17
C ILE A 110 -3.21 13.31 -0.55
N PRO A 111 -3.07 13.54 -1.88
CA PRO A 111 -4.09 14.22 -2.67
C PRO A 111 -5.42 13.47 -2.67
N ASP A 112 -6.55 14.19 -2.56
CA ASP A 112 -7.90 13.61 -2.58
C ASP A 112 -8.18 12.81 -3.85
N SER A 113 -7.69 13.29 -4.99
CA SER A 113 -7.84 12.59 -6.27
C SER A 113 -7.21 11.19 -6.28
N LEU A 114 -6.10 11.00 -5.57
CA LEU A 114 -5.50 9.67 -5.42
C LEU A 114 -6.28 8.81 -4.44
N ARG A 115 -6.84 9.41 -3.39
CA ARG A 115 -7.69 8.71 -2.41
C ARG A 115 -8.95 8.16 -3.08
N GLU A 116 -9.58 8.92 -3.98
CA GLU A 116 -10.73 8.46 -4.76
C GLU A 116 -10.38 7.28 -5.66
N GLN A 117 -9.21 7.30 -6.30
CA GLN A 117 -8.74 6.17 -7.11
C GLN A 117 -8.44 4.94 -6.26
N ALA A 118 -7.79 5.12 -5.11
CA ALA A 118 -7.44 4.03 -4.21
C ALA A 118 -8.66 3.29 -3.64
N ARG A 119 -9.78 3.98 -3.42
CA ARG A 119 -11.05 3.37 -2.98
C ARG A 119 -11.61 2.31 -3.91
N ARG A 120 -11.13 2.25 -5.15
CA ARG A 120 -11.49 1.19 -6.10
C ARG A 120 -10.81 -0.15 -5.79
N HIS A 121 -9.77 -0.13 -4.94
CA HIS A 121 -9.02 -1.30 -4.50
C HIS A 121 -9.01 -1.37 -2.97
N PRO A 122 -10.18 -1.59 -2.33
CA PRO A 122 -10.29 -1.62 -0.88
C PRO A 122 -9.76 -2.93 -0.31
N PHE A 123 -9.17 -2.86 0.88
CA PHE A 123 -8.90 -4.03 1.71
C PHE A 123 -10.09 -4.24 2.65
N VAL A 124 -10.81 -5.34 2.48
CA VAL A 124 -12.07 -5.60 3.20
C VAL A 124 -11.79 -5.87 4.67
N THR A 125 -10.69 -6.57 4.96
CA THR A 125 -10.35 -6.94 6.33
C THR A 125 -8.85 -6.92 6.58
N THR A 126 -8.48 -6.67 7.83
CA THR A 126 -7.10 -6.82 8.32
C THR A 126 -7.16 -7.53 9.66
N VAL A 127 -6.35 -8.53 9.85
CA VAL A 127 -6.31 -9.33 11.09
C VAL A 127 -5.06 -8.97 11.87
N ARG A 128 -5.21 -8.70 13.16
CA ARG A 128 -4.09 -8.57 14.07
C ARG A 128 -3.64 -9.94 14.51
N VAL A 129 -2.38 -10.24 14.27
CA VAL A 129 -1.74 -11.49 14.69
C VAL A 129 -0.97 -11.20 15.99
N GLU A 130 -1.26 -11.94 17.04
CA GLU A 130 -0.67 -11.75 18.37
C GLU A 130 0.31 -12.87 18.75
N THR A 131 0.18 -14.04 18.11
CA THR A 131 1.05 -15.19 18.40
C THR A 131 1.59 -15.82 17.12
N VAL A 132 2.72 -16.54 17.25
CA VAL A 132 3.31 -17.29 16.14
C VAL A 132 2.35 -18.38 15.63
N GLN A 133 1.61 -19.02 16.54
CA GLN A 133 0.61 -20.04 16.19
C GLN A 133 -0.50 -19.47 15.32
N GLN A 134 -1.00 -18.26 15.64
CA GLN A 134 -1.97 -17.56 14.81
C GLN A 134 -1.40 -17.24 13.43
N ALA A 135 -0.14 -16.77 13.36
CA ALA A 135 0.53 -16.51 12.08
C ALA A 135 0.59 -17.78 11.22
N CYS A 136 1.03 -18.90 11.79
CA CYS A 136 1.11 -20.18 11.10
C CYS A 136 -0.26 -20.66 10.62
N ALA A 137 -1.28 -20.58 11.48
CA ALA A 137 -2.64 -20.98 11.12
C ALA A 137 -3.19 -20.15 9.96
N LEU A 138 -3.05 -18.81 10.01
CA LEU A 138 -3.50 -17.94 8.93
C LEU A 138 -2.78 -18.25 7.62
N THR A 139 -1.46 -18.44 7.65
CA THR A 139 -0.68 -18.79 6.45
C THR A 139 -1.12 -20.15 5.86
N GLN A 140 -1.46 -21.15 6.70
CA GLN A 140 -1.95 -22.45 6.25
C GLN A 140 -3.34 -22.36 5.61
N HIS A 141 -4.16 -21.40 6.01
CA HIS A 141 -5.50 -21.16 5.47
C HIS A 141 -5.55 -20.14 4.31
N GLY A 142 -4.39 -19.70 3.82
CA GLY A 142 -4.29 -18.81 2.66
C GLY A 142 -4.56 -17.32 2.97
N TYR A 143 -4.30 -16.89 4.21
CA TYR A 143 -4.37 -15.48 4.61
C TYR A 143 -2.99 -14.85 4.69
#